data_ad2b2232bc2819f136b1cb6f588a8434
#
_entry.id   ad2b2232bc2819f136b1cb6f588a8434
#
_cell.length_a   1.000
_cell.length_b   1.000
_cell.length_c   1.000
_cell.angle_alpha   90.00
_cell.angle_beta   90.00
_cell.angle_gamma   90.00
#
_symmetry.space_group_name_H-M   'P 1'
#
loop_
_entity.id
_entity.type
_entity.pdbx_description
1 polymer ?
#
loop_
_entity_poly.entity_id
_entity_poly.type
_entity_poly.pdbx_seq_one_letter_code
_entity_poly.pdbx_strand_id
1 'polypeptide(L)'
;MSSTPSSGISAIAYSNLLRHLGRSDLPVWVYDVVQQLAQPDMSLLDRFGIDVLDIGREFNDQPSDWKPTLLANGAPAFYPVWFNPVKMAEGSWVTFDDDGQRMLSRMPVGATFFDQTYFPYADGYPASYENLSAEMGRIMWARDAHSPWDHAGEPDFWIKLREKALHLRQTTILTQIWQK
;
A
#
# COMPACT_ATOMS: atom_id res chain seq x y z
N MET A 1 -11.08 11.46 -5.17
CA MET A 1 -10.30 10.25 -4.79
C MET A 1 -8.88 10.50 -5.24
N SER A 2 -7.92 10.24 -4.39
CA SER A 2 -6.50 10.29 -4.72
C SER A 2 -5.97 8.85 -4.78
N SER A 3 -4.98 8.58 -5.60
CA SER A 3 -4.27 7.30 -5.63
C SER A 3 -2.87 7.41 -5.01
N THR A 4 -2.69 8.36 -4.09
CA THR A 4 -1.42 8.50 -3.39
C THR A 4 -1.31 7.52 -2.21
N PRO A 5 -0.09 7.17 -1.76
CA PRO A 5 0.15 6.22 -0.68
C PRO A 5 -0.56 6.52 0.63
N SER A 6 -0.92 7.77 0.88
CA SER A 6 -1.46 8.20 2.18
C SER A 6 -2.90 8.72 2.12
N SER A 7 -3.57 8.69 0.95
CA SER A 7 -4.90 9.31 0.78
C SER A 7 -5.76 8.58 -0.26
N GLY A 8 -5.66 7.26 -0.28
CA GLY A 8 -6.43 6.40 -1.18
C GLY A 8 -7.83 6.04 -0.65
N ILE A 9 -8.58 5.30 -1.46
CA ILE A 9 -9.82 4.66 -1.04
C ILE A 9 -9.49 3.33 -0.34
N SER A 10 -10.13 3.02 0.79
CA SER A 10 -9.93 1.71 1.42
C SER A 10 -10.38 0.58 0.50
N ALA A 11 -9.71 -0.56 0.57
CA ALA A 11 -10.00 -1.72 -0.29
C ALA A 11 -11.45 -2.21 -0.13
N ILE A 12 -11.99 -2.18 1.09
CA ILE A 12 -13.38 -2.53 1.35
C ILE A 12 -14.33 -1.54 0.68
N ALA A 13 -14.07 -0.24 0.80
CA ALA A 13 -14.89 0.79 0.16
C ALA A 13 -14.79 0.71 -1.37
N TYR A 14 -13.59 0.43 -1.89
CA TYR A 14 -13.37 0.24 -3.32
C TYR A 14 -14.11 -1.00 -3.87
N SER A 15 -14.04 -2.13 -3.18
CA SER A 15 -14.82 -3.33 -3.53
C SER A 15 -16.33 -3.05 -3.57
N ASN A 16 -16.84 -2.30 -2.59
CA ASN A 16 -18.25 -1.90 -2.56
C ASN A 16 -18.59 -0.95 -3.73
N LEU A 17 -17.70 -0.01 -4.07
CA LEU A 17 -17.87 0.89 -5.20
C LEU A 17 -17.91 0.11 -6.52
N LEU A 18 -16.98 -0.83 -6.73
CA LEU A 18 -16.98 -1.69 -7.92
C LEU A 18 -18.30 -2.43 -8.09
N ARG A 19 -18.79 -3.05 -7.01
CA ARG A 19 -20.08 -3.74 -7.02
C ARG A 19 -21.24 -2.80 -7.34
N HIS A 20 -21.26 -1.60 -6.75
CA HIS A 20 -22.30 -0.59 -7.03
C HIS A 20 -22.28 -0.13 -8.49
N LEU A 21 -21.11 -0.02 -9.09
CA LEU A 21 -20.94 0.39 -10.48
C LEU A 21 -21.13 -0.75 -11.50
N GLY A 22 -21.43 -1.98 -11.03
CA GLY A 22 -21.50 -3.18 -11.89
C GLY A 22 -20.14 -3.59 -12.49
N ARG A 23 -19.03 -3.24 -11.84
CA ARG A 23 -17.66 -3.51 -12.28
C ARG A 23 -16.96 -4.54 -11.39
N SER A 24 -17.67 -5.58 -10.99
CA SER A 24 -17.10 -6.70 -10.22
C SER A 24 -16.10 -7.55 -11.01
N ASP A 25 -15.91 -7.25 -12.29
CA ASP A 25 -14.87 -7.78 -13.17
C ASP A 25 -13.47 -7.23 -12.83
N LEU A 26 -13.41 -6.06 -12.23
CA LEU A 26 -12.14 -5.42 -11.86
C LEU A 26 -11.58 -5.97 -10.54
N PRO A 27 -10.27 -6.23 -10.48
CA PRO A 27 -9.61 -6.70 -9.27
C PRO A 27 -9.49 -5.60 -8.21
N VAL A 28 -9.41 -6.01 -6.95
CA VAL A 28 -9.08 -5.14 -5.81
C VAL A 28 -7.64 -5.39 -5.40
N TRP A 29 -6.73 -4.56 -5.87
CA TRP A 29 -5.32 -4.59 -5.49
C TRP A 29 -5.11 -3.75 -4.23
N VAL A 30 -4.66 -4.35 -3.13
CA VAL A 30 -4.35 -3.63 -1.87
C VAL A 30 -2.89 -3.23 -1.90
N TYR A 31 -2.62 -2.03 -2.34
CA TYR A 31 -1.26 -1.57 -2.52
C TYR A 31 -0.61 -1.00 -1.25
N ASP A 32 -1.39 -0.34 -0.40
CA ASP A 32 -0.97 0.06 0.93
C ASP A 32 -1.56 -0.94 1.93
N VAL A 33 -0.71 -1.86 2.34
CA VAL A 33 -1.16 -2.97 3.19
C VAL A 33 -1.40 -2.55 4.64
N VAL A 34 -0.78 -1.47 5.09
CA VAL A 34 -0.96 -0.93 6.44
C VAL A 34 -2.32 -0.24 6.56
N GLN A 35 -2.60 0.69 5.68
CA GLN A 35 -3.86 1.44 5.64
C GLN A 35 -4.97 0.71 4.88
N GLN A 36 -4.66 -0.45 4.30
CA GLN A 36 -5.59 -1.26 3.50
C GLN A 36 -6.21 -0.46 2.35
N LEU A 37 -5.39 0.31 1.61
CA LEU A 37 -5.84 1.12 0.49
C LEU A 37 -5.79 0.33 -0.82
N ALA A 38 -6.83 0.51 -1.64
CA ALA A 38 -6.88 -0.08 -2.97
C ALA A 38 -6.15 0.79 -4.00
N GLN A 39 -5.54 0.14 -4.98
CA GLN A 39 -5.12 0.77 -6.21
C GLN A 39 -6.32 0.82 -7.17
N PRO A 40 -6.91 2.00 -7.44
CA PRO A 40 -8.02 2.10 -8.36
C PRO A 40 -7.61 1.80 -9.80
N ASP A 41 -8.51 1.16 -10.55
CA ASP A 41 -8.35 0.94 -11.97
C ASP A 41 -8.39 2.26 -12.74
N MET A 42 -7.56 2.39 -13.78
CA MET A 42 -7.46 3.60 -14.60
C MET A 42 -8.79 4.01 -15.21
N SER A 43 -9.63 3.05 -15.64
CA SER A 43 -10.96 3.34 -16.21
C SER A 43 -11.90 4.04 -15.23
N LEU A 44 -11.72 3.82 -13.92
CA LEU A 44 -12.48 4.53 -12.89
C LEU A 44 -11.90 5.91 -12.60
N LEU A 45 -10.58 6.03 -12.62
CA LEU A 45 -9.93 7.33 -12.47
C LEU A 45 -10.38 8.28 -13.57
N ASP A 46 -10.37 7.82 -14.82
CA ASP A 46 -10.88 8.58 -15.99
C ASP A 46 -12.37 8.90 -15.85
N ARG A 47 -13.19 7.93 -15.48
CA ARG A 47 -14.65 8.12 -15.29
C ARG A 47 -14.95 9.19 -14.26
N PHE A 48 -14.17 9.28 -13.20
CA PHE A 48 -14.39 10.25 -12.12
C PHE A 48 -13.55 11.54 -12.27
N GLY A 49 -12.83 11.70 -13.36
CA GLY A 49 -11.99 12.87 -13.60
C GLY A 49 -10.89 13.04 -12.55
N ILE A 50 -10.26 11.94 -12.15
CA ILE A 50 -9.15 11.99 -11.19
C ILE A 50 -7.88 12.37 -11.92
N ASP A 51 -7.23 13.42 -11.48
CA ASP A 51 -6.07 14.05 -12.11
C ASP A 51 -4.76 13.86 -11.32
N VAL A 52 -4.78 13.08 -10.25
CA VAL A 52 -3.60 12.77 -9.43
C VAL A 52 -3.35 11.26 -9.43
N LEU A 53 -2.17 10.86 -9.90
CA LEU A 53 -1.70 9.48 -9.97
C LEU A 53 -0.39 9.34 -9.20
N ASP A 54 -0.22 8.19 -8.53
CA ASP A 54 1.04 7.79 -7.92
C ASP A 54 1.95 7.18 -8.99
N ILE A 55 3.10 7.80 -9.22
CA ILE A 55 4.10 7.32 -10.18
C ILE A 55 5.24 6.55 -9.52
N GLY A 56 5.35 6.59 -8.19
CA GLY A 56 6.49 6.06 -7.45
C GLY A 56 6.48 4.55 -7.22
N ARG A 57 5.43 3.83 -7.63
CA ARG A 57 5.31 2.39 -7.32
C ARG A 57 5.73 1.53 -8.50
N GLU A 58 6.95 1.04 -8.45
CA GLU A 58 7.49 0.09 -9.43
C GLU A 58 7.42 -1.37 -8.98
N PHE A 59 7.19 -1.61 -7.68
CA PHE A 59 7.26 -2.94 -7.07
C PHE A 59 5.94 -3.66 -7.15
N ASN A 60 5.19 -3.89 -7.90
CA ASN A 60 3.94 -4.66 -8.07
C ASN A 60 3.35 -4.37 -9.46
N ASP A 61 4.22 -4.31 -10.45
CA ASP A 61 3.82 -4.04 -11.82
C ASP A 61 3.41 -5.34 -12.56
N GLN A 62 3.84 -6.49 -12.03
CA GLN A 62 3.54 -7.78 -12.65
C GLN A 62 2.42 -8.54 -11.92
N PRO A 63 1.59 -9.31 -12.62
CA PRO A 63 0.60 -10.17 -11.97
C PRO A 63 1.18 -11.14 -10.94
N SER A 64 2.44 -11.57 -11.15
CA SER A 64 3.19 -12.43 -10.21
C SER A 64 3.52 -11.78 -8.87
N ASP A 65 3.45 -10.46 -8.79
CA ASP A 65 3.76 -9.70 -7.57
C ASP A 65 2.60 -9.70 -6.58
N TRP A 66 1.49 -10.32 -6.97
CA TRP A 66 0.26 -10.34 -6.20
C TRP A 66 -0.18 -11.75 -5.87
N LYS A 67 -0.80 -11.92 -4.71
CA LYS A 67 -1.45 -13.17 -4.29
C LYS A 67 -2.88 -12.92 -3.85
N PRO A 68 -3.80 -13.88 -4.13
CA PRO A 68 -5.20 -13.75 -3.74
C PRO A 68 -5.35 -13.74 -2.21
N THR A 69 -6.30 -12.95 -1.73
CA THR A 69 -6.67 -12.84 -0.33
C THR A 69 -8.16 -12.52 -0.19
N LEU A 70 -8.65 -12.53 1.04
CA LEU A 70 -9.97 -12.02 1.39
C LEU A 70 -9.80 -10.84 2.35
N LEU A 71 -10.50 -9.75 2.05
CA LEU A 71 -10.60 -8.61 2.96
C LEU A 71 -11.39 -8.97 4.24
N ALA A 72 -11.35 -8.12 5.24
CA ALA A 72 -12.04 -8.34 6.51
C ALA A 72 -13.58 -8.54 6.35
N ASN A 73 -14.18 -7.98 5.31
CA ASN A 73 -15.59 -8.16 4.95
C ASN A 73 -15.86 -9.38 4.04
N GLY A 74 -14.85 -10.21 3.77
CA GLY A 74 -14.93 -11.39 2.91
C GLY A 74 -14.85 -11.09 1.40
N ALA A 75 -14.66 -9.85 0.97
CA ALA A 75 -14.53 -9.54 -0.45
C ALA A 75 -13.19 -10.04 -1.01
N PRO A 76 -13.18 -10.64 -2.22
CA PRO A 76 -11.93 -11.04 -2.88
C PRO A 76 -11.04 -9.83 -3.17
N ALA A 77 -9.75 -10.01 -2.93
CA ALA A 77 -8.73 -8.98 -3.17
C ALA A 77 -7.37 -9.64 -3.43
N PHE A 78 -6.36 -8.80 -3.66
CA PHE A 78 -4.99 -9.24 -3.85
C PHE A 78 -4.06 -8.43 -2.94
N TYR A 79 -3.19 -9.14 -2.21
CA TYR A 79 -2.07 -8.55 -1.48
C TYR A 79 -0.77 -8.71 -2.27
N PRO A 80 0.21 -7.84 -2.06
CA PRO A 80 1.58 -8.10 -2.51
C PRO A 80 2.08 -9.44 -1.98
N VAL A 81 2.85 -10.17 -2.78
CA VAL A 81 3.35 -11.53 -2.39
C VAL A 81 4.19 -11.52 -1.12
N TRP A 82 4.89 -10.42 -0.86
CA TRP A 82 5.72 -10.25 0.35
C TRP A 82 4.91 -10.01 1.63
N PHE A 83 3.68 -9.52 1.56
CA PHE A 83 2.86 -9.21 2.74
C PHE A 83 2.15 -10.48 3.26
N ASN A 84 2.54 -10.96 4.44
CA ASN A 84 2.08 -12.21 5.04
C ASN A 84 1.47 -12.02 6.43
N PRO A 85 0.32 -11.35 6.55
CA PRO A 85 -0.35 -11.24 7.84
C PRO A 85 -0.88 -12.60 8.31
N VAL A 86 -0.82 -12.83 9.62
CA VAL A 86 -1.31 -14.07 10.27
C VAL A 86 -2.64 -13.79 10.93
N LYS A 87 -3.62 -14.64 10.67
CA LYS A 87 -4.92 -14.58 11.34
C LYS A 87 -4.84 -15.28 12.69
N MET A 88 -5.14 -14.54 13.75
CA MET A 88 -5.17 -15.07 15.11
C MET A 88 -6.48 -15.83 15.40
N ALA A 89 -6.47 -16.67 16.43
CA ALA A 89 -7.63 -17.49 16.80
C ALA A 89 -8.87 -16.65 17.11
N GLU A 90 -8.70 -15.47 17.70
CA GLU A 90 -9.79 -14.53 18.01
C GLU A 90 -10.27 -13.75 16.79
N GLY A 91 -9.61 -13.91 15.63
CA GLY A 91 -10.03 -13.33 14.36
C GLY A 91 -9.33 -12.02 13.96
N SER A 92 -8.43 -11.46 14.79
CA SER A 92 -7.58 -10.33 14.40
C SER A 92 -6.49 -10.79 13.42
N TRP A 93 -5.92 -9.84 12.66
CA TRP A 93 -4.76 -10.08 11.80
C TRP A 93 -3.54 -9.38 12.40
N VAL A 94 -2.38 -10.02 12.33
CA VAL A 94 -1.13 -9.49 12.87
C VAL A 94 0.00 -9.68 11.87
N THR A 95 1.00 -8.80 11.95
CA THR A 95 2.29 -9.00 11.28
C THR A 95 3.39 -9.15 12.33
N PHE A 96 4.43 -9.86 11.96
CA PHE A 96 5.59 -10.11 12.80
C PHE A 96 6.86 -9.65 12.10
N ASP A 97 7.92 -9.45 12.88
CA ASP A 97 9.28 -9.28 12.36
C ASP A 97 9.79 -10.58 11.72
N ASP A 98 10.97 -10.54 11.10
CA ASP A 98 11.52 -11.64 10.29
C ASP A 98 11.77 -12.92 11.10
N ASP A 99 12.04 -12.81 12.38
CA ASP A 99 12.26 -13.94 13.27
C ASP A 99 10.95 -14.44 13.94
N GLY A 100 9.84 -13.78 13.67
CA GLY A 100 8.51 -14.12 14.20
C GLY A 100 8.33 -13.87 15.69
N GLN A 101 9.26 -13.16 16.32
CA GLN A 101 9.26 -12.97 17.77
C GLN A 101 8.46 -11.74 18.22
N ARG A 102 8.43 -10.70 17.39
CA ARG A 102 7.80 -9.43 17.74
C ARG A 102 6.63 -9.13 16.82
N MET A 103 5.49 -8.86 17.42
CA MET A 103 4.34 -8.33 16.69
C MET A 103 4.62 -6.88 16.29
N LEU A 104 4.58 -6.59 15.00
CA LEU A 104 4.82 -5.26 14.43
C LEU A 104 3.53 -4.46 14.32
N SER A 105 2.46 -5.14 13.88
CA SER A 105 1.17 -4.49 13.67
C SER A 105 0.01 -5.45 13.97
N ARG A 106 -1.15 -4.88 14.23
CA ARG A 106 -2.38 -5.61 14.45
C ARG A 106 -3.57 -4.90 13.82
N MET A 107 -4.37 -5.64 13.09
CA MET A 107 -5.71 -5.22 12.66
C MET A 107 -6.73 -5.98 13.51
N PRO A 108 -7.39 -5.32 14.49
CA PRO A 108 -8.42 -5.93 15.34
C PRO A 108 -9.62 -6.43 14.53
N VAL A 109 -10.43 -7.30 15.13
CA VAL A 109 -11.69 -7.75 14.53
C VAL A 109 -12.60 -6.52 14.29
N GLY A 110 -13.08 -6.39 13.06
CA GLY A 110 -13.91 -5.24 12.65
C GLY A 110 -13.14 -3.98 12.26
N ALA A 111 -11.83 -3.93 12.45
CA ALA A 111 -10.99 -2.86 11.93
C ALA A 111 -10.74 -3.03 10.42
N THR A 112 -10.31 -1.94 9.78
CA THR A 112 -10.06 -1.88 8.33
C THR A 112 -8.64 -1.46 7.99
N PHE A 113 -7.76 -1.36 8.97
CA PHE A 113 -6.33 -1.00 8.81
C PHE A 113 -5.52 -1.62 9.96
N PHE A 114 -4.20 -1.67 9.77
CA PHE A 114 -3.27 -2.17 10.78
C PHE A 114 -2.76 -1.03 11.67
N ASP A 115 -2.82 -1.22 12.98
CA ASP A 115 -2.20 -0.35 13.97
C ASP A 115 -0.81 -0.87 14.34
N GLN A 116 0.14 0.03 14.52
CA GLN A 116 1.46 -0.30 15.03
C GLN A 116 1.36 -0.79 16.48
N THR A 117 2.05 -1.89 16.80
CA THR A 117 2.09 -2.46 18.15
C THR A 117 3.44 -2.34 18.81
N TYR A 118 4.50 -2.13 18.04
CA TYR A 118 5.85 -1.91 18.52
C TYR A 118 6.25 -0.45 18.38
N PHE A 119 6.63 0.17 19.47
CA PHE A 119 7.08 1.56 19.55
C PHE A 119 8.48 1.60 20.13
N PRO A 120 9.51 1.91 19.34
CA PRO A 120 10.84 2.15 19.85
C PRO A 120 10.79 3.22 20.95
N TYR A 121 11.52 3.00 22.03
CA TYR A 121 11.64 3.97 23.11
C TYR A 121 10.33 4.31 23.85
N ALA A 122 9.34 3.39 23.83
CA ALA A 122 8.10 3.56 24.60
C ALA A 122 8.35 3.73 26.11
N ASP A 123 9.42 3.10 26.63
CA ASP A 123 9.82 3.17 28.04
C ASP A 123 10.82 4.29 28.33
N GLY A 124 11.08 5.18 27.38
CA GLY A 124 12.00 6.30 27.50
C GLY A 124 13.05 6.37 26.41
N TYR A 125 13.73 7.53 26.33
CA TYR A 125 14.77 7.72 25.32
C TYR A 125 16.08 7.00 25.75
N PRO A 126 16.84 6.45 24.78
CA PRO A 126 18.11 5.81 25.07
C PRO A 126 19.18 6.84 25.48
N ALA A 127 20.21 6.38 26.20
CA ALA A 127 21.34 7.20 26.53
C ALA A 127 22.23 7.60 25.34
N SER A 128 22.16 6.80 24.23
CA SER A 128 22.81 7.12 22.96
C SER A 128 21.90 6.74 21.79
N TYR A 129 22.14 7.32 20.61
CA TYR A 129 21.37 7.06 19.40
C TYR A 129 22.08 6.12 18.41
N GLU A 130 23.11 5.40 18.84
CA GLU A 130 23.87 4.47 18.00
C GLU A 130 22.98 3.39 17.34
N ASN A 131 21.95 2.92 18.05
CA ASN A 131 21.02 1.92 17.58
C ASN A 131 19.75 2.48 16.91
N LEU A 132 19.64 3.80 16.74
CA LEU A 132 18.42 4.44 16.25
C LEU A 132 17.96 3.87 14.90
N SER A 133 18.89 3.73 13.96
CA SER A 133 18.57 3.19 12.61
C SER A 133 18.02 1.76 12.70
N ALA A 134 18.63 0.91 13.53
CA ALA A 134 18.19 -0.48 13.71
C ALA A 134 16.80 -0.53 14.37
N GLU A 135 16.55 0.29 15.37
CA GLU A 135 15.24 0.35 16.03
C GLU A 135 14.15 0.92 15.12
N MET A 136 14.44 1.96 14.34
CA MET A 136 13.50 2.51 13.36
C MET A 136 13.23 1.53 12.21
N GLY A 137 14.19 0.69 11.85
CA GLY A 137 14.00 -0.39 10.88
C GLY A 137 13.06 -1.52 11.36
N ARG A 138 12.67 -1.53 12.64
CA ARG A 138 11.79 -2.57 13.23
C ARG A 138 10.33 -2.15 13.36
N ILE A 139 10.00 -0.91 13.06
CA ILE A 139 8.61 -0.44 13.13
C ILE A 139 7.79 -0.94 11.93
N MET A 140 6.48 -1.00 12.11
CA MET A 140 5.53 -1.40 11.06
C MET A 140 5.76 -0.62 9.74
N TRP A 141 5.93 0.69 9.82
CA TRP A 141 6.11 1.53 8.63
C TRP A 141 7.40 1.25 7.85
N ALA A 142 8.42 0.74 8.50
CA ALA A 142 9.66 0.34 7.82
C ALA A 142 9.61 -1.09 7.26
N ARG A 143 8.71 -1.94 7.78
CA ARG A 143 8.65 -3.36 7.42
C ARG A 143 7.48 -3.71 6.52
N ASP A 144 6.30 -3.18 6.81
CA ASP A 144 5.08 -3.51 6.08
C ASP A 144 4.72 -2.46 5.02
N ALA A 145 5.25 -1.24 5.13
CA ALA A 145 4.99 -0.17 4.18
C ALA A 145 6.19 0.04 3.26
N HIS A 146 6.28 -0.74 2.19
CA HIS A 146 7.30 -0.51 1.17
C HIS A 146 7.19 0.89 0.57
N SER A 147 8.29 1.63 0.63
CA SER A 147 8.38 2.96 0.06
C SER A 147 8.66 2.89 -1.44
N PRO A 148 8.03 3.74 -2.27
CA PRO A 148 8.42 3.86 -3.67
C PRO A 148 9.87 4.34 -3.84
N TRP A 149 10.48 4.87 -2.77
CA TRP A 149 11.86 5.38 -2.77
C TRP A 149 12.92 4.35 -2.36
N ASP A 150 12.51 3.12 -2.02
CA ASP A 150 13.44 2.06 -1.60
C ASP A 150 14.48 1.74 -2.67
N HIS A 151 14.14 1.94 -3.95
CA HIS A 151 15.02 1.75 -5.10
C HIS A 151 15.68 3.03 -5.62
N ALA A 152 15.53 4.17 -4.94
CA ALA A 152 16.04 5.47 -5.41
C ALA A 152 17.57 5.53 -5.61
N GLY A 153 18.32 4.59 -5.00
CA GLY A 153 19.76 4.42 -5.19
C GLY A 153 20.16 3.58 -6.42
N GLU A 154 19.21 2.94 -7.09
CA GLU A 154 19.49 2.14 -8.28
C GLU A 154 19.78 3.03 -9.50
N PRO A 155 20.74 2.65 -10.37
CA PRO A 155 21.20 3.50 -11.46
C PRO A 155 20.09 3.92 -12.46
N ASP A 156 19.10 3.07 -12.66
CA ASP A 156 18.02 3.27 -13.63
C ASP A 156 16.69 3.74 -13.01
N PHE A 157 16.61 3.86 -11.68
CA PHE A 157 15.39 4.27 -10.96
C PHE A 157 14.78 5.57 -11.53
N TRP A 158 15.59 6.63 -11.66
CA TRP A 158 15.12 7.93 -12.14
C TRP A 158 14.73 7.91 -13.61
N ILE A 159 15.37 7.05 -14.42
CA ILE A 159 15.03 6.86 -15.83
C ILE A 159 13.65 6.22 -15.93
N LYS A 160 13.42 5.11 -15.24
CA LYS A 160 12.13 4.42 -15.20
C LYS A 160 11.01 5.31 -14.67
N LEU A 161 11.26 6.04 -13.59
CA LEU A 161 10.29 6.98 -13.01
C LEU A 161 9.88 8.05 -14.01
N ARG A 162 10.85 8.61 -14.76
CA ARG A 162 10.58 9.58 -15.81
C ARG A 162 9.79 8.99 -16.97
N GLU A 163 10.12 7.79 -17.41
CA GLU A 163 9.41 7.10 -18.49
C GLU A 163 7.96 6.80 -18.09
N LYS A 164 7.74 6.33 -16.87
CA LYS A 164 6.39 6.11 -16.30
C LYS A 164 5.60 7.42 -16.25
N ALA A 165 6.19 8.50 -15.76
CA ALA A 165 5.54 9.81 -15.73
C ALA A 165 5.16 10.31 -17.12
N LEU A 166 6.03 10.13 -18.12
CA LEU A 166 5.76 10.51 -19.52
C LEU A 166 4.65 9.65 -20.11
N HIS A 167 4.65 8.34 -19.86
CA HIS A 167 3.61 7.42 -20.32
C HIS A 167 2.24 7.80 -19.73
N LEU A 168 2.16 7.97 -18.42
CA LEU A 168 0.92 8.37 -17.74
C LEU A 168 0.42 9.74 -18.21
N ARG A 169 1.33 10.69 -18.47
CA ARG A 169 0.96 11.99 -19.04
C ARG A 169 0.32 11.87 -20.42
N GLN A 170 0.70 10.91 -21.23
CA GLN A 170 0.15 10.71 -22.58
C GLN A 170 -1.21 10.01 -22.55
N THR A 171 -1.46 9.19 -21.51
CA THR A 171 -2.64 8.34 -21.40
C THR A 171 -3.76 8.93 -20.53
N THR A 172 -3.47 9.98 -19.77
CA THR A 172 -4.41 10.63 -18.85
C THR A 172 -4.72 12.07 -19.21
N ILE A 173 -5.87 12.57 -18.80
CA ILE A 173 -6.38 13.95 -19.01
C ILE A 173 -5.43 15.06 -18.49
N LEU A 174 -4.44 14.71 -17.66
CA LEU A 174 -3.37 15.61 -17.19
C LEU A 174 -2.59 16.30 -18.31
N THR A 175 -2.69 15.84 -19.54
CA THR A 175 -2.05 16.49 -20.72
C THR A 175 -2.56 17.89 -21.02
N GLN A 176 -3.70 18.31 -20.50
CA GLN A 176 -4.30 19.61 -20.85
C GLN A 176 -3.95 20.75 -19.89
N ILE A 177 -3.47 20.48 -18.69
CA ILE A 177 -3.27 21.54 -17.66
C ILE A 177 -1.91 22.24 -17.77
N TRP A 178 -0.91 21.60 -18.37
CA TRP A 178 0.46 22.14 -18.45
C TRP A 178 0.86 22.74 -19.83
N GLN A 179 -0.10 22.89 -20.74
CA GLN A 179 0.15 23.53 -22.06
C GLN A 179 -0.44 24.96 -22.18
N LYS A 180 -0.78 25.59 -21.06
CA LYS A 180 -1.17 27.01 -21.06
C LYS A 180 -0.20 27.88 -20.31
#